data_fd8141d40aa55e317036e8702bb7f611
#
_entry.id   fd8141d40aa55e317036e8702bb7f611
#
_cell.length_a   1.000
_cell.length_b   1.000
_cell.length_c   1.000
_cell.angle_alpha   90.00
_cell.angle_beta   90.00
_cell.angle_gamma   90.00
#
_symmetry.space_group_name_H-M   'P 1'
#
loop_
_entity.id
_entity.type
_entity.pdbx_description
1 polymer ?
#
loop_
_entity_poly.entity_id
_entity_poly.type
_entity_poly.pdbx_seq_one_letter_code
_entity_poly.pdbx_strand_id
1 'polypeptide(L)'
;LSSSEDIDWTHPAVMSAAEAFQRRAEDDVRLVQIIYEYVRDEIKHSWDVQDTRVTKKASEVLEHKAGICWAKSNLLAALLRACGIPAGICYQRLTLGDTPETGFCIHSLNAVYIKRIDRWIRLDARGSAGVPNAQFSLEQERLEFCVKREIGEVDYHTVYAHPMPKLMEVLEQNEDALEMYEYKLPDTLFEYRRATEADLEELVSTRLTVLRAANGLPETEPMEEVERASRDYYRRTLDTGEHIAYLVYDVYGGRRFIGAGGVSFYRVMPTRNVPDGRKAYLMNMYTAPEYRRQGIAEHTLELLVREAL
;
A
#
# COMPACT_ATOMS: atom_id res chain seq x y z
N LEU A 1 3.68 -16.02 13.47
CA LEU A 1 4.95 -16.58 12.92
C LEU A 1 4.72 -17.47 11.71
N SER A 2 3.79 -17.10 10.80
CA SER A 2 3.56 -17.85 9.57
C SER A 2 4.73 -17.68 8.59
N SER A 3 5.10 -18.77 7.90
CA SER A 3 5.96 -18.73 6.72
C SER A 3 5.11 -18.44 5.48
N SER A 4 5.70 -17.83 4.47
CA SER A 4 5.13 -17.69 3.13
C SER A 4 6.23 -17.95 2.11
N GLU A 5 5.88 -17.91 0.83
CA GLU A 5 6.87 -18.07 -0.22
C GLU A 5 7.96 -16.97 -0.15
N ASP A 6 7.57 -15.72 0.15
CA ASP A 6 8.48 -14.57 0.18
C ASP A 6 9.19 -14.39 1.53
N ILE A 7 8.50 -14.75 2.63
CA ILE A 7 9.07 -14.77 3.99
C ILE A 7 9.36 -16.23 4.36
N ASP A 8 10.28 -16.85 3.64
CA ASP A 8 10.67 -18.25 3.73
C ASP A 8 11.63 -18.54 4.90
N TRP A 9 11.22 -18.13 6.11
CA TRP A 9 12.05 -18.20 7.31
C TRP A 9 12.46 -19.63 7.68
N THR A 10 11.77 -20.66 7.17
CA THR A 10 12.14 -22.08 7.33
C THR A 10 13.25 -22.52 6.39
N HIS A 11 13.69 -21.66 5.46
CA HIS A 11 14.81 -21.99 4.57
C HIS A 11 16.10 -22.20 5.37
N PRO A 12 16.90 -23.25 5.09
CA PRO A 12 18.07 -23.61 5.90
C PRO A 12 19.07 -22.46 6.09
N ALA A 13 19.32 -21.66 5.07
CA ALA A 13 20.23 -20.52 5.16
C ALA A 13 19.71 -19.43 6.12
N VAL A 14 18.39 -19.15 6.11
CA VAL A 14 17.76 -18.17 6.99
C VAL A 14 17.79 -18.68 8.43
N MET A 15 17.45 -19.94 8.65
CA MET A 15 17.51 -20.59 9.97
C MET A 15 18.93 -20.54 10.56
N SER A 16 19.94 -20.90 9.75
CA SER A 16 21.36 -20.89 10.19
C SER A 16 21.83 -19.48 10.55
N ALA A 17 21.43 -18.46 9.75
CA ALA A 17 21.74 -17.06 10.06
C ALA A 17 21.06 -16.60 11.37
N ALA A 18 19.77 -16.94 11.54
CA ALA A 18 19.00 -16.62 12.73
C ALA A 18 19.64 -17.21 14.01
N GLU A 19 20.03 -18.50 13.96
CA GLU A 19 20.76 -19.15 15.07
C GLU A 19 22.09 -18.45 15.38
N ALA A 20 22.81 -17.98 14.36
CA ALA A 20 24.05 -17.23 14.58
C ALA A 20 23.82 -15.90 15.31
N PHE A 21 22.71 -15.20 15.03
CA PHE A 21 22.31 -14.00 15.75
C PHE A 21 21.87 -14.31 17.19
N GLN A 22 21.07 -15.37 17.40
CA GLN A 22 20.63 -15.79 18.74
C GLN A 22 21.81 -16.05 19.67
N ARG A 23 22.88 -16.69 19.19
CA ARG A 23 24.11 -16.93 20.00
C ARG A 23 24.84 -15.65 20.43
N ARG A 24 24.58 -14.50 19.78
CA ARG A 24 25.24 -13.21 20.05
C ARG A 24 24.40 -12.25 20.87
N ALA A 25 23.16 -12.60 21.15
CA ALA A 25 22.21 -11.74 21.86
C ALA A 25 22.00 -12.23 23.31
N GLU A 26 21.91 -11.30 24.22
CA GLU A 26 21.66 -11.57 25.65
C GLU A 26 20.14 -11.61 25.93
N ASP A 27 19.35 -10.89 25.15
CA ASP A 27 17.91 -10.80 25.29
C ASP A 27 17.24 -10.51 23.93
N ASP A 28 15.89 -10.47 23.92
CA ASP A 28 15.09 -10.23 22.72
C ASP A 28 15.29 -8.82 22.13
N VAL A 29 15.52 -7.81 22.95
CA VAL A 29 15.79 -6.43 22.50
C VAL A 29 17.10 -6.37 21.73
N ARG A 30 18.17 -6.95 22.31
CA ARG A 30 19.48 -7.00 21.67
C ARG A 30 19.44 -7.84 20.39
N LEU A 31 18.68 -8.94 20.40
CA LEU A 31 18.49 -9.80 19.23
C LEU A 31 17.82 -9.03 18.08
N VAL A 32 16.72 -8.34 18.36
CA VAL A 32 16.04 -7.50 17.35
C VAL A 32 16.98 -6.43 16.81
N GLN A 33 17.73 -5.76 17.70
CA GLN A 33 18.65 -4.70 17.29
C GLN A 33 19.73 -5.21 16.33
N ILE A 34 20.43 -6.29 16.66
CA ILE A 34 21.53 -6.81 15.83
C ILE A 34 21.04 -7.36 14.48
N ILE A 35 19.84 -7.98 14.43
CA ILE A 35 19.24 -8.45 13.17
C ILE A 35 18.82 -7.23 12.32
N TYR A 36 18.18 -6.24 12.92
CA TYR A 36 17.80 -5.00 12.24
C TYR A 36 19.03 -4.27 11.65
N GLU A 37 20.05 -4.03 12.47
CA GLU A 37 21.29 -3.35 12.05
C GLU A 37 21.97 -4.14 10.92
N TYR A 38 22.00 -5.47 11.00
CA TYR A 38 22.54 -6.31 9.95
C TYR A 38 21.76 -6.14 8.62
N VAL A 39 20.43 -6.18 8.64
CA VAL A 39 19.63 -6.03 7.41
C VAL A 39 19.73 -4.59 6.88
N ARG A 40 19.78 -3.59 7.75
CA ARG A 40 19.94 -2.19 7.34
C ARG A 40 21.30 -1.94 6.68
N ASP A 41 22.39 -2.41 7.28
CA ASP A 41 23.74 -1.99 6.94
C ASP A 41 24.46 -2.95 5.99
N GLU A 42 24.28 -4.26 6.17
CA GLU A 42 24.99 -5.30 5.40
C GLU A 42 24.23 -5.75 4.14
N ILE A 43 22.91 -5.58 4.10
CA ILE A 43 22.11 -5.83 2.89
C ILE A 43 21.95 -4.51 2.15
N LYS A 44 22.54 -4.42 0.96
CA LYS A 44 22.53 -3.17 0.19
C LYS A 44 21.18 -2.94 -0.49
N HIS A 45 20.77 -1.69 -0.57
CA HIS A 45 19.60 -1.35 -1.37
C HIS A 45 19.99 -1.36 -2.86
N SER A 46 19.29 -2.13 -3.70
CA SER A 46 19.67 -2.36 -5.10
C SER A 46 19.86 -1.05 -5.87
N TRP A 47 19.00 -0.06 -5.67
CA TRP A 47 19.14 1.26 -6.30
C TRP A 47 20.41 1.98 -5.89
N ASP A 48 20.80 1.95 -4.62
CA ASP A 48 21.94 2.70 -4.09
C ASP A 48 23.28 2.15 -4.61
N VAL A 49 23.35 0.84 -4.88
CA VAL A 49 24.57 0.17 -5.39
C VAL A 49 24.47 -0.18 -6.87
N GLN A 50 23.39 0.24 -7.54
CA GLN A 50 23.14 0.00 -8.98
C GLN A 50 23.18 -1.49 -9.34
N ASP A 51 22.61 -2.35 -8.48
CA ASP A 51 22.47 -3.77 -8.73
C ASP A 51 21.16 -4.02 -9.51
N THR A 52 21.31 -4.59 -10.71
CA THR A 52 20.17 -4.92 -11.59
C THR A 52 19.39 -6.14 -11.14
N ARG A 53 19.93 -6.93 -10.21
CA ARG A 53 19.30 -8.17 -9.75
C ARG A 53 18.01 -7.87 -8.97
N VAL A 54 16.94 -8.54 -9.35
CA VAL A 54 15.69 -8.55 -8.59
C VAL A 54 15.73 -9.72 -7.60
N THR A 55 15.54 -9.41 -6.31
CA THR A 55 15.39 -10.40 -5.23
C THR A 55 14.00 -10.24 -4.62
N LYS A 56 13.35 -11.35 -4.26
CA LYS A 56 12.00 -11.38 -3.69
C LYS A 56 11.97 -12.13 -2.36
N LYS A 57 12.47 -13.38 -2.35
CA LYS A 57 12.47 -14.24 -1.17
C LYS A 57 13.53 -13.83 -0.15
N ALA A 58 13.22 -14.00 1.13
CA ALA A 58 14.18 -13.69 2.18
C ALA A 58 15.51 -14.45 2.02
N SER A 59 15.46 -15.73 1.61
CA SER A 59 16.66 -16.52 1.31
C SER A 59 17.50 -15.95 0.17
N GLU A 60 16.87 -15.45 -0.91
CA GLU A 60 17.57 -14.81 -2.04
C GLU A 60 18.27 -13.51 -1.60
N VAL A 61 17.56 -12.67 -0.82
CA VAL A 61 18.13 -11.43 -0.28
C VAL A 61 19.33 -11.72 0.62
N LEU A 62 19.24 -12.76 1.44
CA LEU A 62 20.34 -13.19 2.33
C LEU A 62 21.54 -13.68 1.52
N GLU A 63 21.33 -14.43 0.45
CA GLU A 63 22.37 -14.96 -0.44
C GLU A 63 23.09 -13.85 -1.20
N HIS A 64 22.31 -12.98 -1.84
CA HIS A 64 22.84 -11.94 -2.74
C HIS A 64 23.24 -10.65 -2.04
N LYS A 65 22.88 -10.47 -0.76
CA LYS A 65 23.19 -9.27 0.04
C LYS A 65 22.67 -7.96 -0.56
N ALA A 66 21.63 -8.05 -1.39
CA ALA A 66 21.01 -6.90 -2.04
C ALA A 66 19.52 -7.12 -2.24
N GLY A 67 18.77 -6.01 -2.27
CA GLY A 67 17.34 -5.99 -2.56
C GLY A 67 16.77 -4.60 -2.36
N ILE A 68 15.61 -4.32 -2.97
CA ILE A 68 14.87 -3.10 -2.67
C ILE A 68 14.19 -3.20 -1.30
N CYS A 69 13.61 -2.12 -0.80
CA CYS A 69 12.98 -2.07 0.53
C CYS A 69 11.99 -3.21 0.79
N TRP A 70 11.20 -3.64 -0.22
CA TRP A 70 10.22 -4.73 -0.08
C TRP A 70 10.90 -6.07 0.24
N ALA A 71 11.94 -6.42 -0.51
CA ALA A 71 12.70 -7.64 -0.32
C ALA A 71 13.51 -7.62 0.99
N LYS A 72 14.10 -6.48 1.35
CA LYS A 72 14.79 -6.30 2.64
C LYS A 72 13.84 -6.46 3.82
N SER A 73 12.60 -5.96 3.72
CA SER A 73 11.57 -6.16 4.74
C SER A 73 11.15 -7.63 4.87
N ASN A 74 11.12 -8.40 3.76
CA ASN A 74 10.89 -9.83 3.80
C ASN A 74 12.00 -10.54 4.57
N LEU A 75 13.27 -10.20 4.32
CA LEU A 75 14.41 -10.78 5.05
C LEU A 75 14.38 -10.43 6.55
N LEU A 76 14.12 -9.17 6.90
CA LEU A 76 14.04 -8.77 8.31
C LEU A 76 12.94 -9.56 9.04
N ALA A 77 11.75 -9.64 8.43
CA ALA A 77 10.66 -10.43 9.00
C ALA A 77 11.02 -11.93 9.12
N ALA A 78 11.69 -12.49 8.12
CA ALA A 78 12.10 -13.89 8.12
C ALA A 78 13.10 -14.23 9.23
N LEU A 79 14.16 -13.43 9.38
CA LEU A 79 15.17 -13.63 10.42
C LEU A 79 14.58 -13.51 11.83
N LEU A 80 13.71 -12.50 12.06
CA LEU A 80 13.03 -12.32 13.33
C LEU A 80 12.08 -13.49 13.64
N ARG A 81 11.28 -13.94 12.66
CA ARG A 81 10.36 -15.07 12.84
C ARG A 81 11.10 -16.38 13.08
N ALA A 82 12.23 -16.62 12.43
CA ALA A 82 13.08 -17.76 12.68
C ALA A 82 13.62 -17.79 14.13
N CYS A 83 13.78 -16.60 14.75
CA CYS A 83 14.12 -16.45 16.16
C CYS A 83 12.89 -16.49 17.10
N GLY A 84 11.68 -16.73 16.62
CA GLY A 84 10.46 -16.75 17.42
C GLY A 84 9.90 -15.36 17.75
N ILE A 85 10.42 -14.29 17.13
CA ILE A 85 9.98 -12.90 17.36
C ILE A 85 8.89 -12.55 16.35
N PRO A 86 7.68 -12.12 16.79
CA PRO A 86 6.63 -11.68 15.88
C PRO A 86 7.06 -10.43 15.12
N ALA A 87 6.98 -10.50 13.78
CA ALA A 87 7.28 -9.40 12.88
C ALA A 87 6.27 -9.36 11.75
N GLY A 88 5.87 -8.17 11.32
CA GLY A 88 4.96 -7.90 10.21
C GLY A 88 5.54 -6.88 9.25
N ILE A 89 4.85 -6.68 8.13
CA ILE A 89 5.22 -5.71 7.10
C ILE A 89 4.32 -4.49 7.24
N CYS A 90 4.91 -3.30 7.15
CA CYS A 90 4.23 -2.02 7.11
C CYS A 90 4.59 -1.30 5.82
N TYR A 91 3.79 -0.29 5.46
CA TYR A 91 3.97 0.44 4.22
C TYR A 91 3.79 1.94 4.40
N GLN A 92 4.47 2.70 3.54
CA GLN A 92 4.27 4.13 3.35
C GLN A 92 4.14 4.41 1.85
N ARG A 93 3.31 5.36 1.47
CA ARG A 93 3.31 5.96 0.12
C ARG A 93 4.15 7.21 0.21
N LEU A 94 5.20 7.28 -0.57
CA LEU A 94 6.17 8.37 -0.55
C LEU A 94 6.35 8.94 -1.96
N THR A 95 6.74 10.20 -2.07
CA THR A 95 7.19 10.77 -3.33
C THR A 95 8.52 10.14 -3.77
N LEU A 96 8.70 9.94 -5.08
CA LEU A 96 9.97 9.44 -5.63
C LEU A 96 11.11 10.46 -5.51
N GLY A 97 10.76 11.74 -5.45
CA GLY A 97 11.65 12.87 -5.21
C GLY A 97 11.08 13.80 -4.15
N ASP A 98 11.33 15.09 -4.29
CA ASP A 98 10.93 16.07 -3.27
C ASP A 98 9.52 16.63 -3.45
N THR A 99 8.88 16.38 -4.60
CA THR A 99 7.57 16.93 -4.95
C THR A 99 6.63 15.89 -5.57
N PRO A 100 5.30 16.08 -5.51
CA PRO A 100 4.32 15.15 -6.08
C PRO A 100 4.45 14.93 -7.59
N GLU A 101 4.99 15.90 -8.32
CA GLU A 101 5.20 15.83 -9.78
C GLU A 101 6.22 14.74 -10.17
N THR A 102 7.09 14.34 -9.24
CA THR A 102 8.02 13.23 -9.45
C THR A 102 7.35 11.86 -9.40
N GLY A 103 6.08 11.80 -9.00
CA GLY A 103 5.34 10.57 -8.79
C GLY A 103 5.52 10.01 -7.37
N PHE A 104 4.86 8.89 -7.12
CA PHE A 104 4.86 8.21 -5.82
C PHE A 104 5.31 6.77 -5.95
N CYS A 105 5.76 6.21 -4.84
CA CYS A 105 6.06 4.78 -4.72
C CYS A 105 5.62 4.25 -3.36
N ILE A 106 5.53 2.94 -3.25
CA ILE A 106 5.30 2.26 -1.98
C ILE A 106 6.63 1.87 -1.36
N HIS A 107 6.89 2.41 -0.18
CA HIS A 107 8.00 2.02 0.69
C HIS A 107 7.54 0.94 1.68
N SER A 108 8.43 -0.01 1.98
CA SER A 108 8.17 -1.09 2.93
C SER A 108 9.13 -1.01 4.12
N LEU A 109 8.57 -1.25 5.30
CA LEU A 109 9.26 -1.34 6.58
C LEU A 109 8.60 -2.43 7.44
N ASN A 110 9.08 -2.65 8.67
CA ASN A 110 8.57 -3.73 9.52
C ASN A 110 8.00 -3.21 10.84
N ALA A 111 6.97 -3.89 11.34
CA ALA A 111 6.59 -3.82 12.75
C ALA A 111 7.09 -5.08 13.47
N VAL A 112 7.65 -4.92 14.66
CA VAL A 112 8.25 -5.99 15.46
C VAL A 112 7.69 -5.93 16.88
N TYR A 113 7.18 -7.05 17.39
CA TYR A 113 6.73 -7.14 18.78
C TYR A 113 7.88 -7.53 19.70
N ILE A 114 8.18 -6.68 20.65
CA ILE A 114 9.20 -6.93 21.67
C ILE A 114 8.52 -7.30 22.97
N LYS A 115 8.62 -8.57 23.34
CA LYS A 115 7.95 -9.15 24.51
C LYS A 115 8.35 -8.45 25.82
N ARG A 116 9.62 -8.10 25.98
CA ARG A 116 10.15 -7.47 27.19
C ARG A 116 9.46 -6.15 27.53
N ILE A 117 9.02 -5.39 26.54
CA ILE A 117 8.33 -4.10 26.70
C ILE A 117 6.84 -4.16 26.35
N ASP A 118 6.34 -5.36 26.01
CA ASP A 118 4.94 -5.64 25.64
C ASP A 118 4.40 -4.65 24.57
N ARG A 119 5.21 -4.40 23.53
CA ARG A 119 4.89 -3.38 22.54
C ARG A 119 5.40 -3.71 21.14
N TRP A 120 4.62 -3.31 20.13
CA TRP A 120 5.06 -3.23 18.75
C TRP A 120 5.87 -1.95 18.54
N ILE A 121 7.02 -2.07 17.87
CA ILE A 121 7.82 -0.95 17.36
C ILE A 121 7.96 -1.09 15.86
N ARG A 122 8.11 0.03 15.14
CA ARG A 122 8.42 -0.02 13.70
C ARG A 122 9.91 0.19 13.48
N LEU A 123 10.45 -0.56 12.52
CA LEU A 123 11.86 -0.56 12.13
C LEU A 123 11.96 -0.48 10.62
N ASP A 124 12.77 0.44 10.11
CA ASP A 124 13.00 0.63 8.70
C ASP A 124 14.41 0.18 8.32
N ALA A 125 14.49 -0.98 7.69
CA ALA A 125 15.76 -1.61 7.31
C ALA A 125 16.24 -1.22 5.90
N ARG A 126 15.64 -0.17 5.27
CA ARG A 126 16.07 0.26 3.93
C ARG A 126 17.57 0.60 3.90
N GLY A 127 18.05 1.28 4.92
CA GLY A 127 19.40 1.82 4.92
C GLY A 127 19.56 2.95 3.89
N SER A 128 20.76 3.53 3.83
CA SER A 128 21.10 4.55 2.83
C SER A 128 22.58 4.46 2.46
N ALA A 129 22.96 5.08 1.34
CA ALA A 129 24.37 5.14 0.93
C ALA A 129 25.27 5.98 1.88
N GLY A 130 24.66 6.76 2.78
CA GLY A 130 25.32 7.57 3.82
C GLY A 130 24.98 7.11 5.22
N VAL A 131 24.85 8.07 6.14
CA VAL A 131 24.36 7.80 7.50
C VAL A 131 22.83 7.67 7.43
N PRO A 132 22.25 6.48 7.75
CA PRO A 132 20.81 6.29 7.67
C PRO A 132 20.09 7.12 8.74
N ASN A 133 18.93 7.70 8.38
CA ASN A 133 18.04 8.35 9.33
C ASN A 133 17.40 7.32 10.25
N ALA A 134 17.10 6.13 9.72
CA ALA A 134 16.51 5.03 10.45
C ALA A 134 17.48 4.46 11.48
N GLN A 135 17.04 4.45 12.75
CA GLN A 135 17.82 3.96 13.88
C GLN A 135 16.97 3.06 14.77
N PHE A 136 17.60 2.07 15.39
CA PHE A 136 16.95 1.29 16.45
C PHE A 136 16.68 2.17 17.67
N SER A 137 15.42 2.21 18.10
CA SER A 137 15.02 2.93 19.31
C SER A 137 13.76 2.30 19.91
N LEU A 138 13.75 2.18 21.24
CA LEU A 138 12.57 1.75 22.00
C LEU A 138 11.70 2.93 22.46
N GLU A 139 12.24 4.13 22.47
CA GLU A 139 11.56 5.30 23.02
C GLU A 139 10.74 6.05 21.97
N GLN A 140 11.34 6.30 20.81
CA GLN A 140 10.72 7.03 19.72
C GLN A 140 11.00 6.33 18.38
N GLU A 141 10.04 6.39 17.47
CA GLU A 141 10.18 5.88 16.12
C GLU A 141 11.20 6.72 15.33
N ARG A 142 12.13 6.03 14.65
CA ARG A 142 13.16 6.62 13.79
C ARG A 142 13.21 5.85 12.49
N LEU A 143 12.37 6.26 11.55
CA LEU A 143 12.29 5.68 10.20
C LEU A 143 13.20 6.45 9.24
N GLU A 144 13.46 5.88 8.06
CA GLU A 144 14.27 6.52 7.02
C GLU A 144 13.57 7.77 6.48
N PHE A 145 12.24 7.71 6.32
CA PHE A 145 11.43 8.77 5.76
C PHE A 145 10.38 9.28 6.73
N CYS A 146 10.27 10.60 6.84
CA CYS A 146 9.15 11.27 7.51
C CYS A 146 8.05 11.56 6.48
N VAL A 147 6.86 11.01 6.70
CA VAL A 147 5.70 11.18 5.81
C VAL A 147 5.20 12.62 5.80
N LYS A 148 5.18 13.24 4.63
CA LYS A 148 4.70 14.61 4.38
C LYS A 148 3.26 14.56 3.84
N ARG A 149 2.28 14.54 4.74
CA ARG A 149 0.86 14.40 4.38
C ARG A 149 0.32 15.54 3.53
N GLU A 150 0.90 16.73 3.65
CA GLU A 150 0.53 17.93 2.91
C GLU A 150 0.81 17.83 1.41
N ILE A 151 1.65 16.90 0.98
CA ILE A 151 1.96 16.63 -0.43
C ILE A 151 1.43 15.28 -0.91
N GLY A 152 0.50 14.66 -0.17
CA GLY A 152 -0.15 13.40 -0.57
C GLY A 152 0.61 12.12 -0.16
N GLU A 153 1.65 12.21 0.68
CA GLU A 153 2.28 11.03 1.26
C GLU A 153 1.39 10.41 2.35
N VAL A 154 1.45 9.08 2.47
CA VAL A 154 0.58 8.32 3.38
C VAL A 154 1.40 7.34 4.22
N ASP A 155 1.13 7.31 5.51
CA ASP A 155 1.58 6.25 6.42
C ASP A 155 0.41 5.30 6.65
N TYR A 156 0.51 4.05 6.14
CA TYR A 156 -0.55 3.06 6.31
C TYR A 156 -0.46 2.43 7.70
N HIS A 157 -1.62 2.37 8.40
CA HIS A 157 -1.65 1.93 9.79
C HIS A 157 -1.71 0.41 9.98
N THR A 158 -1.97 -0.34 8.90
CA THR A 158 -2.11 -1.79 8.97
C THR A 158 -0.75 -2.48 9.02
N VAL A 159 -0.63 -3.44 9.93
CA VAL A 159 0.50 -4.38 9.98
C VAL A 159 0.08 -5.67 9.30
N TYR A 160 0.75 -6.02 8.23
CA TYR A 160 0.45 -7.20 7.41
C TYR A 160 1.31 -8.39 7.84
N ALA A 161 0.70 -9.57 7.94
CA ALA A 161 1.45 -10.80 8.24
C ALA A 161 2.31 -11.26 7.05
N HIS A 162 1.91 -10.95 5.83
CA HIS A 162 2.60 -11.27 4.59
C HIS A 162 2.76 -10.01 3.75
N PRO A 163 3.72 -9.97 2.82
CA PRO A 163 3.85 -8.83 1.92
C PRO A 163 2.62 -8.71 1.01
N MET A 164 2.35 -7.49 0.56
CA MET A 164 1.25 -7.23 -0.38
C MET A 164 1.49 -7.96 -1.71
N PRO A 165 0.55 -8.78 -2.18
CA PRO A 165 0.69 -9.56 -3.40
C PRO A 165 1.09 -8.70 -4.61
N LYS A 166 0.45 -7.55 -4.78
CA LYS A 166 0.76 -6.60 -5.86
C LYS A 166 2.24 -6.21 -5.95
N LEU A 167 2.91 -6.04 -4.80
CA LEU A 167 4.33 -5.68 -4.75
C LEU A 167 5.22 -6.88 -5.08
N MET A 168 4.83 -8.07 -4.65
CA MET A 168 5.54 -9.30 -4.96
C MET A 168 5.41 -9.69 -6.43
N GLU A 169 4.24 -9.45 -7.05
CA GLU A 169 4.03 -9.61 -8.49
C GLU A 169 4.94 -8.68 -9.31
N VAL A 170 5.14 -7.45 -8.88
CA VAL A 170 6.07 -6.53 -9.55
C VAL A 170 7.50 -7.07 -9.49
N LEU A 171 7.95 -7.60 -8.34
CA LEU A 171 9.28 -8.24 -8.25
C LEU A 171 9.39 -9.47 -9.15
N GLU A 172 8.34 -10.26 -9.26
CA GLU A 172 8.33 -11.49 -10.05
C GLU A 172 8.30 -11.25 -11.57
N GLN A 173 7.65 -10.17 -12.00
CA GLN A 173 7.48 -9.83 -13.42
C GLN A 173 8.65 -9.04 -14.03
N ASN A 174 9.65 -8.67 -13.23
CA ASN A 174 10.78 -7.86 -13.69
C ASN A 174 12.11 -8.59 -13.48
N GLU A 175 13.01 -8.46 -14.44
CA GLU A 175 14.34 -9.04 -14.44
C GLU A 175 15.45 -8.04 -14.09
N ASP A 176 15.14 -6.74 -14.20
CA ASP A 176 16.06 -5.64 -13.90
C ASP A 176 15.48 -4.73 -12.80
N ALA A 177 16.17 -4.70 -11.66
CA ALA A 177 15.74 -3.94 -10.49
C ALA A 177 15.81 -2.43 -10.70
N LEU A 178 16.71 -1.94 -11.56
CA LEU A 178 16.85 -0.50 -11.81
C LEU A 178 15.77 -0.01 -12.77
N GLU A 179 15.50 -0.75 -13.86
CA GLU A 179 14.39 -0.45 -14.76
C GLU A 179 13.04 -0.52 -14.00
N MET A 180 12.88 -1.56 -13.17
CA MET A 180 11.70 -1.70 -12.32
C MET A 180 11.54 -0.50 -11.38
N TYR A 181 12.61 -0.07 -10.73
CA TYR A 181 12.60 1.03 -9.77
C TYR A 181 12.25 2.36 -10.45
N GLU A 182 12.72 2.58 -11.67
CA GLU A 182 12.50 3.82 -12.42
C GLU A 182 11.08 3.91 -13.02
N TYR A 183 10.50 2.78 -13.48
CA TYR A 183 9.28 2.82 -14.33
C TYR A 183 8.11 1.97 -13.84
N LYS A 184 8.30 1.08 -12.87
CA LYS A 184 7.31 0.03 -12.56
C LYS A 184 6.84 0.04 -11.10
N LEU A 185 7.31 0.98 -10.28
CA LEU A 185 6.90 1.03 -8.88
C LEU A 185 5.42 1.42 -8.75
N PRO A 186 4.61 0.65 -8.01
CA PRO A 186 3.23 1.04 -7.72
C PRO A 186 3.19 2.28 -6.82
N ASP A 187 2.26 3.17 -7.11
CA ASP A 187 2.00 4.40 -6.36
C ASP A 187 0.93 4.23 -5.25
N THR A 188 0.31 3.05 -5.16
CA THR A 188 -0.72 2.74 -4.16
C THR A 188 -0.74 1.25 -3.81
N LEU A 189 -1.13 0.92 -2.57
CA LEU A 189 -1.36 -0.44 -2.12
C LEU A 189 -2.67 -1.05 -2.62
N PHE A 190 -3.67 -0.19 -2.88
CA PHE A 190 -5.02 -0.61 -3.22
C PHE A 190 -5.23 -0.72 -4.72
N GLU A 191 -6.18 -1.56 -5.14
CA GLU A 191 -6.63 -1.63 -6.53
C GLU A 191 -7.67 -0.54 -6.76
N TYR A 192 -7.41 0.36 -7.73
CA TYR A 192 -8.38 1.34 -8.22
C TYR A 192 -8.79 0.91 -9.62
N ARG A 193 -10.04 0.56 -9.76
CA ARG A 193 -10.56 0.06 -11.02
C ARG A 193 -11.69 0.94 -11.55
N ARG A 194 -11.51 1.43 -12.77
CA ARG A 194 -12.60 2.08 -13.51
C ARG A 194 -13.71 1.08 -13.74
N ALA A 195 -14.92 1.43 -13.31
CA ALA A 195 -16.08 0.58 -13.43
C ALA A 195 -16.58 0.51 -14.87
N THR A 196 -17.11 -0.65 -15.22
CA THR A 196 -17.70 -0.96 -16.52
C THR A 196 -19.13 -1.48 -16.32
N GLU A 197 -19.85 -1.78 -17.40
CA GLU A 197 -21.17 -2.43 -17.34
C GLU A 197 -21.15 -3.76 -16.55
N ALA A 198 -20.06 -4.51 -16.61
CA ALA A 198 -19.91 -5.75 -15.86
C ALA A 198 -19.97 -5.54 -14.33
N ASP A 199 -19.76 -4.31 -13.87
CA ASP A 199 -19.76 -3.93 -12.45
C ASP A 199 -21.09 -3.35 -11.98
N LEU A 200 -22.14 -3.43 -12.80
CA LEU A 200 -23.43 -2.79 -12.53
C LEU A 200 -23.99 -3.11 -11.15
N GLU A 201 -24.02 -4.38 -10.77
CA GLU A 201 -24.58 -4.80 -9.47
C GLU A 201 -23.71 -4.32 -8.30
N GLU A 202 -22.39 -4.28 -8.47
CA GLU A 202 -21.46 -3.76 -7.47
C GLU A 202 -21.61 -2.24 -7.31
N LEU A 203 -21.73 -1.51 -8.43
CA LEU A 203 -22.00 -0.06 -8.42
C LEU A 203 -23.33 0.27 -7.72
N VAL A 204 -24.38 -0.49 -7.99
CA VAL A 204 -25.69 -0.31 -7.32
C VAL A 204 -25.55 -0.59 -5.83
N SER A 205 -24.95 -1.72 -5.46
CA SER A 205 -24.73 -2.09 -4.04
C SER A 205 -23.91 -1.02 -3.30
N THR A 206 -22.80 -0.56 -3.91
CA THR A 206 -21.97 0.49 -3.30
C THR A 206 -22.71 1.84 -3.20
N ARG A 207 -23.57 2.16 -4.19
CA ARG A 207 -24.42 3.37 -4.12
C ARG A 207 -25.35 3.35 -2.93
N LEU A 208 -26.00 2.23 -2.67
CA LEU A 208 -26.89 2.07 -1.50
C LEU A 208 -26.09 2.17 -0.20
N THR A 209 -24.91 1.56 -0.12
CA THR A 209 -24.01 1.66 1.04
C THR A 209 -23.62 3.12 1.30
N VAL A 210 -23.23 3.84 0.26
CA VAL A 210 -22.86 5.27 0.38
C VAL A 210 -24.02 6.13 0.83
N LEU A 211 -25.21 5.90 0.28
CA LEU A 211 -26.41 6.67 0.64
C LEU A 211 -26.82 6.42 2.09
N ARG A 212 -26.78 5.15 2.55
CA ARG A 212 -27.02 4.85 3.96
C ARG A 212 -26.02 5.54 4.87
N ALA A 213 -24.75 5.43 4.57
CA ALA A 213 -23.68 6.07 5.35
C ALA A 213 -23.82 7.60 5.37
N ALA A 214 -24.12 8.23 4.25
CA ALA A 214 -24.26 9.67 4.13
C ALA A 214 -25.48 10.23 4.86
N ASN A 215 -26.55 9.45 4.97
CA ASN A 215 -27.81 9.86 5.59
C ASN A 215 -28.04 9.26 6.98
N GLY A 216 -27.08 8.51 7.52
CA GLY A 216 -27.21 7.87 8.82
C GLY A 216 -28.34 6.82 8.88
N LEU A 217 -28.65 6.17 7.76
CA LEU A 217 -29.72 5.18 7.66
C LEU A 217 -29.23 3.79 8.10
N PRO A 218 -30.09 2.97 8.73
CA PRO A 218 -29.75 1.59 9.06
C PRO A 218 -29.62 0.72 7.79
N GLU A 219 -28.92 -0.40 7.91
CA GLU A 219 -28.81 -1.37 6.80
C GLU A 219 -30.15 -1.94 6.35
N THR A 220 -31.12 -1.99 7.26
CA THR A 220 -32.48 -2.49 7.03
C THR A 220 -33.40 -1.50 6.34
N GLU A 221 -32.96 -0.25 6.13
CA GLU A 221 -33.80 0.76 5.45
C GLU A 221 -34.12 0.31 4.02
N PRO A 222 -35.41 0.23 3.65
CA PRO A 222 -35.81 -0.12 2.30
C PRO A 222 -35.35 0.94 1.29
N MET A 223 -34.74 0.51 0.19
CA MET A 223 -34.21 1.40 -0.86
C MET A 223 -34.50 0.88 -2.28
N GLU A 224 -35.52 0.06 -2.47
CA GLU A 224 -35.82 -0.63 -3.73
C GLU A 224 -36.04 0.34 -4.89
N GLU A 225 -36.66 1.49 -4.63
CA GLU A 225 -36.87 2.51 -5.64
C GLU A 225 -35.56 3.17 -6.09
N VAL A 226 -34.70 3.49 -5.12
CA VAL A 226 -33.38 4.06 -5.38
C VAL A 226 -32.48 3.04 -6.06
N GLU A 227 -32.54 1.77 -5.66
CA GLU A 227 -31.81 0.67 -6.27
C GLU A 227 -32.15 0.54 -7.75
N ARG A 228 -33.45 0.46 -8.09
CA ARG A 228 -33.93 0.39 -9.46
C ARG A 228 -33.49 1.61 -10.28
N ALA A 229 -33.69 2.80 -9.76
CA ALA A 229 -33.31 4.05 -10.43
C ALA A 229 -31.79 4.14 -10.63
N SER A 230 -30.98 3.67 -9.68
CA SER A 230 -29.52 3.64 -9.82
C SER A 230 -29.08 2.65 -10.89
N ARG A 231 -29.70 1.46 -10.95
CA ARG A 231 -29.42 0.46 -11.99
C ARG A 231 -29.71 0.99 -13.37
N ASP A 232 -30.86 1.63 -13.57
CA ASP A 232 -31.24 2.24 -14.85
C ASP A 232 -30.34 3.43 -15.22
N TYR A 233 -29.92 4.20 -14.24
CA TYR A 233 -28.96 5.29 -14.42
C TYR A 233 -27.61 4.78 -14.92
N TYR A 234 -27.00 3.81 -14.23
CA TYR A 234 -25.69 3.28 -14.60
C TYR A 234 -25.72 2.60 -15.99
N ARG A 235 -26.73 1.79 -16.30
CA ARG A 235 -26.89 1.17 -17.63
C ARG A 235 -26.86 2.19 -18.77
N ARG A 236 -27.49 3.34 -18.57
CA ARG A 236 -27.57 4.39 -19.59
C ARG A 236 -26.30 5.21 -19.68
N THR A 237 -25.59 5.44 -18.58
CA THR A 237 -24.57 6.48 -18.51
C THR A 237 -23.13 5.96 -18.55
N LEU A 238 -22.89 4.69 -18.23
CA LEU A 238 -21.55 4.10 -18.29
C LEU A 238 -21.03 3.99 -19.71
N ASP A 239 -21.86 3.46 -20.63
CA ASP A 239 -21.49 3.29 -22.03
C ASP A 239 -21.33 4.62 -22.77
N THR A 240 -22.14 5.61 -22.43
CA THR A 240 -22.07 6.93 -23.06
C THR A 240 -20.95 7.80 -22.52
N GLY A 241 -20.29 7.39 -21.43
CA GLY A 241 -19.30 8.19 -20.72
C GLY A 241 -19.89 9.40 -19.99
N GLU A 242 -21.21 9.50 -19.86
CA GLU A 242 -21.88 10.54 -19.06
C GLU A 242 -21.67 10.34 -17.56
N HIS A 243 -21.28 9.13 -17.17
CA HIS A 243 -20.84 8.80 -15.81
C HIS A 243 -19.59 7.94 -15.85
N ILE A 244 -18.59 8.32 -15.05
CA ILE A 244 -17.38 7.55 -14.81
C ILE A 244 -17.29 7.27 -13.31
N ALA A 245 -17.03 6.03 -12.94
CA ALA A 245 -16.87 5.62 -11.57
C ALA A 245 -15.59 4.80 -11.38
N TYR A 246 -15.00 4.94 -10.19
CA TYR A 246 -13.93 4.07 -9.70
C TYR A 246 -14.41 3.30 -8.48
N LEU A 247 -14.09 2.02 -8.47
CA LEU A 247 -14.25 1.11 -7.34
C LEU A 247 -12.88 0.81 -6.76
N VAL A 248 -12.76 0.84 -5.45
CA VAL A 248 -11.49 0.65 -4.75
C VAL A 248 -11.55 -0.60 -3.90
N TYR A 249 -10.51 -1.43 -4.01
CA TYR A 249 -10.44 -2.72 -3.32
C TYR A 249 -9.13 -2.87 -2.55
N ASP A 250 -9.24 -3.45 -1.37
CA ASP A 250 -8.13 -4.12 -0.72
C ASP A 250 -8.05 -5.55 -1.24
N VAL A 251 -6.91 -5.91 -1.80
CA VAL A 251 -6.66 -7.24 -2.37
C VAL A 251 -5.90 -8.16 -1.44
N TYR A 252 -5.57 -7.69 -0.24
CA TYR A 252 -4.87 -8.47 0.77
C TYR A 252 -5.81 -9.50 1.43
N GLY A 253 -5.49 -10.78 1.27
CA GLY A 253 -6.27 -11.88 1.85
C GLY A 253 -7.64 -12.12 1.19
N GLY A 254 -7.87 -11.53 0.02
CA GLY A 254 -9.11 -11.59 -0.75
C GLY A 254 -9.48 -10.20 -1.26
N ARG A 255 -10.40 -10.14 -2.21
CA ARG A 255 -10.85 -8.88 -2.81
C ARG A 255 -11.99 -8.28 -2.01
N ARG A 256 -11.71 -7.21 -1.26
CA ARG A 256 -12.68 -6.50 -0.42
C ARG A 256 -12.93 -5.09 -0.94
N PHE A 257 -14.19 -4.73 -1.18
CA PHE A 257 -14.56 -3.35 -1.48
C PHE A 257 -14.30 -2.43 -0.28
N ILE A 258 -13.58 -1.33 -0.52
CA ILE A 258 -13.17 -0.37 0.52
C ILE A 258 -13.47 1.09 0.17
N GLY A 259 -13.79 1.38 -1.08
CA GLY A 259 -14.06 2.75 -1.48
C GLY A 259 -14.62 2.88 -2.89
N ALA A 260 -15.24 4.03 -3.16
CA ALA A 260 -15.74 4.39 -4.46
C ALA A 260 -15.73 5.90 -4.66
N GLY A 261 -15.80 6.30 -5.92
CA GLY A 261 -16.07 7.67 -6.33
C GLY A 261 -16.60 7.70 -7.75
N GLY A 262 -17.33 8.75 -8.10
CA GLY A 262 -17.86 8.92 -9.43
C GLY A 262 -17.96 10.38 -9.85
N VAL A 263 -17.93 10.61 -11.15
CA VAL A 263 -18.16 11.90 -11.77
C VAL A 263 -19.24 11.75 -12.85
N SER A 264 -20.21 12.65 -12.83
CA SER A 264 -21.26 12.74 -13.85
C SER A 264 -21.06 14.00 -14.66
N PHE A 265 -21.15 13.86 -15.99
CA PHE A 265 -21.06 14.98 -16.93
C PHE A 265 -22.45 15.36 -17.40
N TYR A 266 -22.73 16.66 -17.42
CA TYR A 266 -24.00 17.19 -17.89
C TYR A 266 -23.81 18.55 -18.54
N ARG A 267 -24.81 19.00 -19.27
CA ARG A 267 -24.78 20.31 -19.92
C ARG A 267 -25.74 21.29 -19.25
N VAL A 268 -25.26 22.50 -19.14
CA VAL A 268 -26.05 23.66 -18.70
C VAL A 268 -26.00 24.74 -19.77
N MET A 269 -26.80 25.78 -19.64
CA MET A 269 -26.72 26.95 -20.50
C MET A 269 -25.28 27.51 -20.50
N PRO A 270 -24.68 27.79 -21.66
CA PRO A 270 -23.34 28.34 -21.75
C PRO A 270 -23.16 29.61 -20.93
N THR A 271 -22.00 29.74 -20.32
CA THR A 271 -21.59 30.93 -19.58
C THR A 271 -20.28 31.47 -20.12
N ARG A 272 -19.89 32.68 -19.73
CA ARG A 272 -18.60 33.26 -20.13
C ARG A 272 -17.42 32.36 -19.79
N ASN A 273 -17.46 31.71 -18.62
CA ASN A 273 -16.37 30.86 -18.12
C ASN A 273 -16.47 29.40 -18.58
N VAL A 274 -17.63 28.97 -19.09
CA VAL A 274 -17.90 27.62 -19.59
C VAL A 274 -18.73 27.77 -20.86
N PRO A 275 -18.09 28.15 -22.00
CA PRO A 275 -18.80 28.46 -23.24
C PRO A 275 -19.48 27.27 -23.90
N ASP A 276 -19.00 26.05 -23.65
CA ASP A 276 -19.60 24.79 -24.14
C ASP A 276 -20.71 24.25 -23.23
N GLY A 277 -20.93 24.89 -22.06
CA GLY A 277 -21.93 24.49 -21.07
C GLY A 277 -21.65 23.16 -20.38
N ARG A 278 -20.48 22.53 -20.56
CA ARG A 278 -20.14 21.24 -19.91
C ARG A 278 -19.86 21.46 -18.42
N LYS A 279 -20.41 20.56 -17.60
CA LYS A 279 -20.21 20.52 -16.15
C LYS A 279 -19.89 19.09 -15.72
N ALA A 280 -19.04 18.98 -14.70
CA ALA A 280 -18.76 17.75 -14.00
C ALA A 280 -19.27 17.84 -12.56
N TYR A 281 -19.89 16.78 -12.06
CA TYR A 281 -20.39 16.70 -10.70
C TYR A 281 -19.80 15.46 -10.02
N LEU A 282 -18.96 15.66 -9.03
CA LEU A 282 -18.39 14.61 -8.21
C LEU A 282 -19.45 14.05 -7.26
N MET A 283 -19.59 12.76 -7.21
CA MET A 283 -20.58 12.08 -6.38
C MET A 283 -20.10 10.72 -5.91
N ASN A 284 -20.83 10.14 -4.99
CA ASN A 284 -20.59 8.78 -4.51
C ASN A 284 -19.19 8.56 -3.92
N MET A 285 -18.55 9.62 -3.40
CA MET A 285 -17.25 9.54 -2.73
C MET A 285 -17.41 8.80 -1.40
N TYR A 286 -16.76 7.66 -1.29
CA TYR A 286 -16.86 6.80 -0.12
C TYR A 286 -15.52 6.15 0.20
N THR A 287 -15.23 6.01 1.48
CA THR A 287 -14.18 5.17 2.03
C THR A 287 -14.71 4.46 3.26
N ALA A 288 -14.58 3.15 3.30
CA ALA A 288 -14.96 2.33 4.45
C ALA A 288 -14.30 2.87 5.73
N PRO A 289 -15.02 2.92 6.87
CA PRO A 289 -14.54 3.60 8.09
C PRO A 289 -13.14 3.18 8.53
N GLU A 290 -12.83 1.88 8.48
CA GLU A 290 -11.56 1.28 8.87
C GLU A 290 -10.40 1.62 7.91
N TYR A 291 -10.69 2.10 6.70
CA TYR A 291 -9.70 2.49 5.69
C TYR A 291 -9.55 4.02 5.54
N ARG A 292 -10.25 4.79 6.37
CA ARG A 292 -10.14 6.26 6.33
C ARG A 292 -8.75 6.75 6.72
N ARG A 293 -8.39 7.94 6.25
CA ARG A 293 -7.09 8.58 6.52
C ARG A 293 -5.88 7.85 5.89
N GLN A 294 -6.12 7.06 4.86
CA GLN A 294 -5.10 6.32 4.09
C GLN A 294 -5.03 6.81 2.62
N GLY A 295 -5.43 8.05 2.35
CA GLY A 295 -5.32 8.66 1.01
C GLY A 295 -6.32 8.17 -0.04
N ILE A 296 -7.23 7.22 0.28
CA ILE A 296 -8.12 6.57 -0.70
C ILE A 296 -9.03 7.57 -1.42
N ALA A 297 -9.70 8.44 -0.67
CA ALA A 297 -10.61 9.42 -1.27
C ALA A 297 -9.86 10.45 -2.12
N GLU A 298 -8.68 10.87 -1.69
CA GLU A 298 -7.81 11.80 -2.41
C GLU A 298 -7.36 11.21 -3.74
N HIS A 299 -6.82 10.02 -3.74
CA HIS A 299 -6.39 9.34 -4.97
C HIS A 299 -7.57 9.04 -5.92
N THR A 300 -8.73 8.65 -5.36
CA THR A 300 -9.96 8.49 -6.17
C THR A 300 -10.36 9.82 -6.84
N LEU A 301 -10.28 10.93 -6.10
CA LEU A 301 -10.56 12.26 -6.64
C LEU A 301 -9.59 12.65 -7.76
N GLU A 302 -8.29 12.38 -7.59
CA GLU A 302 -7.27 12.63 -8.62
C GLU A 302 -7.59 11.89 -9.93
N LEU A 303 -7.97 10.61 -9.81
CA LEU A 303 -8.38 9.80 -10.97
C LEU A 303 -9.61 10.40 -11.68
N LEU A 304 -10.64 10.78 -10.92
CA LEU A 304 -11.87 11.39 -11.46
C LEU A 304 -11.62 12.77 -12.09
N VAL A 305 -10.71 13.55 -11.53
CA VAL A 305 -10.31 14.85 -12.11
C VAL A 305 -9.58 14.67 -13.44
N ARG A 306 -8.69 13.66 -13.54
CA ARG A 306 -8.01 13.31 -14.80
C ARG A 306 -8.99 12.90 -15.91
N GLU A 307 -10.08 12.22 -15.55
CA GLU A 307 -11.15 11.86 -16.50
C GLU A 307 -11.99 13.08 -16.94
N ALA A 308 -11.97 14.15 -16.17
CA ALA A 308 -12.76 15.37 -16.42
C ALA A 308 -12.00 16.45 -17.23
N LEU A 309 -10.70 16.32 -17.37
CA LEU A 309 -9.82 17.24 -18.11
C LEU A 309 -9.60 16.78 -19.54
#